data_0f5c26e0dbb238581040478d597d969b
#
_entry.id   0f5c26e0dbb238581040478d597d969b
#
_cell.length_a   1.000
_cell.length_b   1.000
_cell.length_c   1.000
_cell.angle_alpha   90.00
_cell.angle_beta   90.00
_cell.angle_gamma   90.00
#
_symmetry.space_group_name_H-M   'P 1'
#
loop_
_entity.id
_entity.type
_entity.pdbx_description
1 polymer ?
#
loop_
_entity_poly.entity_id
_entity_poly.type
_entity_poly.pdbx_seq_one_letter_code
_entity_poly.pdbx_strand_id
1 'polypeptide(L)'
;MEETLWQERDKTYNIYNIYAEKVVLLDVNDRKYFVKGLGQSNIWYGNEEEDRKVETIIENYEKDKINKVTEIEKYTEELEGKEKEAVVKVRINQDKFREKLINKYKKCCLCNVNMNELLVASHIKPWSISDANEKLDIHNGLLMCPNHDKLFDRGYISFDDTGRILISERLDDNNRMYMNITAKMKIDITEENIKYIKYHRKNVFIEK
;
A
#
# COMPACT_ATOMS: atom_id res chain seq x y z
N MET A 1 -35.27 -14.29 -20.77
CA MET A 1 -33.94 -14.94 -20.87
C MET A 1 -32.94 -13.90 -20.42
N GLU A 2 -32.50 -14.02 -19.21
CA GLU A 2 -31.52 -13.11 -18.64
C GLU A 2 -30.19 -13.35 -19.33
N GLU A 3 -29.63 -12.31 -19.92
CA GLU A 3 -28.33 -12.39 -20.59
C GLU A 3 -27.24 -12.60 -19.54
N THR A 4 -26.54 -13.70 -19.69
CA THR A 4 -25.36 -13.97 -18.87
C THR A 4 -24.24 -13.06 -19.36
N LEU A 5 -23.89 -12.08 -18.57
CA LEU A 5 -22.74 -11.21 -18.83
C LEU A 5 -21.47 -12.03 -18.62
N TRP A 6 -20.87 -12.50 -19.71
CA TRP A 6 -19.52 -13.02 -19.71
C TRP A 6 -18.56 -11.90 -20.05
N GLN A 7 -17.65 -11.61 -19.12
CA GLN A 7 -16.48 -10.82 -19.46
C GLN A 7 -15.27 -11.72 -19.55
N GLU A 8 -14.40 -11.43 -20.51
CA GLU A 8 -13.09 -12.07 -20.57
C GLU A 8 -12.42 -11.98 -19.21
N ARG A 9 -11.80 -13.08 -18.80
CA ARG A 9 -11.01 -13.13 -17.57
C ARG A 9 -9.79 -12.25 -17.71
N ASP A 10 -9.96 -10.98 -17.58
CA ASP A 10 -8.87 -10.11 -17.24
C ASP A 10 -8.46 -10.43 -15.81
N LYS A 11 -7.16 -10.60 -15.59
CA LYS A 11 -6.58 -10.87 -14.26
C LYS A 11 -6.87 -9.74 -13.25
N THR A 12 -7.42 -8.64 -13.69
CA THR A 12 -7.70 -7.44 -12.92
C THR A 12 -9.13 -7.33 -12.41
N TYR A 13 -10.09 -8.13 -12.92
CA TYR A 13 -11.50 -8.01 -12.56
C TYR A 13 -12.09 -9.31 -12.05
N ASN A 14 -12.95 -9.21 -11.05
CA ASN A 14 -13.80 -10.31 -10.59
C ASN A 14 -15.26 -9.92 -10.78
N ILE A 15 -16.06 -10.82 -11.36
CA ILE A 15 -17.50 -10.64 -11.58
C ILE A 15 -18.23 -11.35 -10.46
N TYR A 16 -19.10 -10.63 -9.77
CA TYR A 16 -19.77 -11.14 -8.58
C TYR A 16 -21.23 -11.48 -8.75
N ASN A 17 -21.86 -11.04 -9.80
CA ASN A 17 -23.25 -11.38 -10.00
C ASN A 17 -23.62 -11.46 -11.47
N ILE A 18 -24.15 -12.60 -11.90
CA ILE A 18 -24.52 -12.87 -13.29
C ILE A 18 -26.03 -12.71 -13.54
N TYR A 19 -26.84 -12.83 -12.51
CA TYR A 19 -28.31 -12.85 -12.60
C TYR A 19 -28.97 -11.69 -11.86
N ALA A 20 -28.20 -10.67 -11.52
CA ALA A 20 -28.72 -9.56 -10.77
C ALA A 20 -29.18 -8.43 -11.68
N GLU A 21 -30.06 -7.62 -11.17
CA GLU A 21 -30.41 -6.33 -11.74
C GLU A 21 -29.19 -5.40 -11.82
N LYS A 22 -28.14 -5.69 -11.06
CA LYS A 22 -26.91 -4.92 -10.99
C LYS A 22 -25.69 -5.83 -10.99
N VAL A 23 -24.74 -5.59 -11.89
CA VAL A 23 -23.42 -6.23 -11.92
C VAL A 23 -22.37 -5.24 -11.43
N VAL A 24 -21.53 -5.65 -10.50
CA VAL A 24 -20.43 -4.84 -9.98
C VAL A 24 -19.11 -5.51 -10.33
N LEU A 25 -18.26 -4.76 -11.04
CA LEU A 25 -16.89 -5.15 -11.34
C LEU A 25 -15.96 -4.49 -10.33
N LEU A 26 -15.21 -5.31 -9.59
CA LEU A 26 -14.21 -4.82 -8.64
C LEU A 26 -12.81 -5.16 -9.16
N ASP A 27 -11.89 -4.21 -9.09
CA ASP A 27 -10.48 -4.42 -9.39
C ASP A 27 -9.89 -5.47 -8.41
N VAL A 28 -8.93 -6.25 -8.88
CA VAL A 28 -8.20 -7.25 -8.06
C VAL A 28 -7.56 -6.60 -6.82
N ASN A 29 -7.19 -5.33 -6.92
CA ASN A 29 -6.63 -4.57 -5.81
C ASN A 29 -7.67 -4.24 -4.71
N ASP A 30 -8.97 -4.32 -5.04
CA ASP A 30 -10.06 -4.08 -4.10
C ASP A 30 -10.48 -5.34 -3.33
N ARG A 31 -9.66 -6.39 -3.35
CA ARG A 31 -9.90 -7.68 -2.66
C ARG A 31 -10.14 -7.53 -1.15
N LYS A 32 -9.75 -6.44 -0.54
CA LYS A 32 -10.04 -6.14 0.87
C LYS A 32 -11.54 -6.10 1.19
N TYR A 33 -12.36 -5.84 0.18
CA TYR A 33 -13.82 -5.82 0.30
C TYR A 33 -14.47 -7.21 0.18
N PHE A 34 -13.69 -8.24 -0.20
CA PHE A 34 -14.21 -9.60 -0.33
C PHE A 34 -14.35 -10.28 1.02
N VAL A 35 -15.52 -10.82 1.28
CA VAL A 35 -15.76 -11.65 2.46
C VAL A 35 -15.09 -13.01 2.28
N LYS A 36 -14.30 -13.40 3.26
CA LYS A 36 -13.64 -14.69 3.31
C LYS A 36 -14.72 -15.79 3.35
N GLY A 37 -14.79 -16.64 2.34
CA GLY A 37 -15.71 -17.79 2.30
C GLY A 37 -16.80 -17.73 1.23
N LEU A 38 -16.81 -16.74 0.38
CA LEU A 38 -17.64 -16.71 -0.82
C LEU A 38 -17.05 -17.63 -1.90
N GLY A 39 -17.09 -18.93 -1.71
CA GLY A 39 -16.83 -19.99 -2.65
C GLY A 39 -15.60 -19.86 -3.56
N GLN A 40 -15.21 -20.95 -4.20
CA GLN A 40 -14.15 -20.96 -5.25
C GLN A 40 -14.65 -20.50 -6.63
N SER A 41 -15.94 -20.18 -6.76
CA SER A 41 -16.57 -19.79 -8.01
C SER A 41 -16.57 -18.27 -8.15
N ASN A 42 -16.23 -17.78 -9.33
CA ASN A 42 -16.34 -16.36 -9.69
C ASN A 42 -17.80 -15.96 -9.94
N ILE A 43 -18.73 -16.86 -9.72
CA ILE A 43 -20.16 -16.69 -9.92
C ILE A 43 -20.82 -16.87 -8.57
N TRP A 44 -21.67 -15.94 -8.23
CA TRP A 44 -22.43 -15.94 -7.02
C TRP A 44 -23.89 -16.29 -7.29
N TYR A 45 -24.38 -17.28 -6.59
CA TYR A 45 -25.80 -17.59 -6.51
C TYR A 45 -26.21 -17.27 -5.09
N GLY A 46 -26.65 -16.03 -4.86
CA GLY A 46 -26.94 -15.53 -3.53
C GLY A 46 -28.13 -16.22 -2.88
N ASN A 47 -28.04 -16.39 -1.59
CA ASN A 47 -29.17 -16.47 -0.71
C ASN A 47 -29.25 -15.13 0.04
N GLU A 48 -30.37 -14.86 0.75
CA GLU A 48 -30.58 -13.57 1.43
C GLU A 48 -29.46 -13.15 2.41
N GLU A 49 -28.73 -14.10 2.99
CA GLU A 49 -27.61 -13.81 3.88
C GLU A 49 -26.35 -13.41 3.10
N GLU A 50 -26.13 -14.08 1.98
CA GLU A 50 -24.99 -13.80 1.10
C GLU A 50 -25.19 -12.50 0.32
N ASP A 51 -26.41 -12.22 -0.11
CA ASP A 51 -26.75 -10.96 -0.79
C ASP A 51 -26.51 -9.75 0.13
N ARG A 52 -26.89 -9.84 1.40
CA ARG A 52 -26.56 -8.82 2.40
C ARG A 52 -25.07 -8.60 2.60
N LYS A 53 -24.25 -9.68 2.52
CA LYS A 53 -22.79 -9.57 2.59
C LYS A 53 -22.24 -8.84 1.38
N VAL A 54 -22.76 -9.08 0.18
CA VAL A 54 -22.33 -8.37 -1.04
C VAL A 54 -22.75 -6.91 -1.01
N GLU A 55 -23.97 -6.61 -0.60
CA GLU A 55 -24.43 -5.23 -0.45
C GLU A 55 -23.50 -4.47 0.50
N THR A 56 -23.17 -5.05 1.65
CA THR A 56 -22.21 -4.45 2.60
C THR A 56 -20.83 -4.23 1.95
N ILE A 57 -20.35 -5.14 1.10
CA ILE A 57 -19.08 -4.99 0.38
C ILE A 57 -19.17 -3.81 -0.60
N ILE A 58 -20.26 -3.73 -1.36
CA ILE A 58 -20.49 -2.64 -2.32
C ILE A 58 -20.57 -1.29 -1.62
N GLU A 59 -21.34 -1.20 -0.55
CA GLU A 59 -21.46 0.01 0.26
C GLU A 59 -20.11 0.47 0.83
N ASN A 60 -19.33 -0.45 1.37
CA ASN A 60 -18.00 -0.15 1.88
C ASN A 60 -17.05 0.31 0.77
N TYR A 61 -17.11 -0.31 -0.40
CA TYR A 61 -16.32 0.08 -1.57
C TYR A 61 -16.67 1.48 -2.05
N GLU A 62 -17.97 1.78 -2.20
CA GLU A 62 -18.46 3.09 -2.60
C GLU A 62 -18.09 4.17 -1.56
N LYS A 63 -18.24 3.88 -0.28
CA LYS A 63 -17.86 4.76 0.82
C LYS A 63 -16.37 5.09 0.83
N ASP A 64 -15.50 4.07 0.67
CA ASP A 64 -14.06 4.30 0.59
C ASP A 64 -13.67 5.12 -0.64
N LYS A 65 -14.37 4.91 -1.75
CA LYS A 65 -14.16 5.67 -2.98
C LYS A 65 -14.55 7.14 -2.82
N ILE A 66 -15.69 7.40 -2.17
CA ILE A 66 -16.13 8.76 -1.83
C ILE A 66 -15.14 9.42 -0.88
N ASN A 67 -14.71 8.73 0.17
CA ASN A 67 -13.75 9.26 1.14
C ASN A 67 -12.42 9.65 0.46
N LYS A 68 -11.91 8.81 -0.47
CA LYS A 68 -10.70 9.12 -1.24
C LYS A 68 -10.87 10.35 -2.12
N VAL A 69 -12.01 10.50 -2.79
CA VAL A 69 -12.32 11.68 -3.61
C VAL A 69 -12.37 12.93 -2.74
N THR A 70 -13.12 12.89 -1.64
CA THR A 70 -13.25 14.02 -0.71
C THR A 70 -11.90 14.44 -0.11
N GLU A 71 -11.03 13.46 0.22
CA GLU A 71 -9.67 13.75 0.69
C GLU A 71 -8.85 14.47 -0.37
N ILE A 72 -8.87 13.99 -1.62
CA ILE A 72 -8.16 14.63 -2.75
C ILE A 72 -8.72 16.04 -3.00
N GLU A 73 -10.03 16.23 -3.00
CA GLU A 73 -10.68 17.53 -3.17
C GLU A 73 -10.21 18.51 -2.12
N LYS A 74 -10.19 18.12 -0.86
CA LYS A 74 -9.70 18.95 0.25
C LYS A 74 -8.25 19.39 0.07
N TYR A 75 -7.37 18.50 -0.40
CA TYR A 75 -5.97 18.85 -0.66
C TYR A 75 -5.77 19.72 -1.91
N THR A 76 -6.76 19.77 -2.78
CA THR A 76 -6.66 20.49 -4.06
C THR A 76 -7.66 21.65 -4.17
N GLU A 77 -8.29 22.04 -3.05
CA GLU A 77 -9.34 23.07 -3.03
C GLU A 77 -8.86 24.43 -3.55
N GLU A 78 -7.61 24.77 -3.23
CA GLU A 78 -6.99 26.04 -3.65
C GLU A 78 -6.23 25.94 -4.99
N LEU A 79 -6.22 24.77 -5.64
CA LEU A 79 -5.48 24.53 -6.87
C LEU A 79 -6.40 24.48 -8.09
N GLU A 80 -5.93 25.02 -9.22
CA GLU A 80 -6.66 25.02 -10.47
C GLU A 80 -5.86 24.44 -11.65
N GLY A 81 -6.57 24.01 -12.69
CA GLY A 81 -6.01 23.61 -13.98
C GLY A 81 -4.95 22.49 -13.87
N LYS A 82 -3.83 22.68 -14.58
CA LYS A 82 -2.75 21.67 -14.68
C LYS A 82 -2.08 21.34 -13.34
N GLU A 83 -2.06 22.29 -12.42
CA GLU A 83 -1.47 22.09 -11.08
C GLU A 83 -2.33 21.13 -10.27
N LYS A 84 -3.65 21.33 -10.28
CA LYS A 84 -4.61 20.41 -9.64
C LYS A 84 -4.50 18.99 -10.23
N GLU A 85 -4.46 18.86 -11.55
CA GLU A 85 -4.32 17.56 -12.23
C GLU A 85 -3.02 16.85 -11.82
N ALA A 86 -1.90 17.57 -11.73
CA ALA A 86 -0.62 17.01 -11.33
C ALA A 86 -0.65 16.49 -9.89
N VAL A 87 -1.24 17.25 -8.95
CA VAL A 87 -1.35 16.83 -7.53
C VAL A 87 -2.27 15.62 -7.41
N VAL A 88 -3.42 15.61 -8.09
CA VAL A 88 -4.34 14.47 -8.09
C VAL A 88 -3.65 13.21 -8.62
N LYS A 89 -2.92 13.30 -9.72
CA LYS A 89 -2.17 12.18 -10.30
C LYS A 89 -1.09 11.63 -9.35
N VAL A 90 -0.38 12.51 -8.69
CA VAL A 90 0.63 12.12 -7.68
C VAL A 90 -0.05 11.36 -6.54
N ARG A 91 -1.16 11.85 -6.00
CA ARG A 91 -1.89 11.22 -4.90
C ARG A 91 -2.42 9.83 -5.27
N ILE A 92 -3.05 9.70 -6.43
CA ILE A 92 -3.53 8.40 -6.94
C ILE A 92 -2.36 7.40 -7.06
N ASN A 93 -1.21 7.83 -7.54
CA ASN A 93 -0.04 6.97 -7.67
C ASN A 93 0.52 6.54 -6.30
N GLN A 94 0.54 7.44 -5.32
CA GLN A 94 0.93 7.13 -3.94
C GLN A 94 -0.01 6.10 -3.30
N ASP A 95 -1.32 6.25 -3.49
CA ASP A 95 -2.32 5.30 -2.98
C ASP A 95 -2.14 3.91 -3.59
N LYS A 96 -1.96 3.82 -4.91
CA LYS A 96 -1.68 2.54 -5.61
C LYS A 96 -0.38 1.89 -5.13
N PHE A 97 0.67 2.68 -4.93
CA PHE A 97 1.94 2.20 -4.40
C PHE A 97 1.76 1.64 -2.98
N ARG A 98 1.05 2.39 -2.12
CA ARG A 98 0.73 1.97 -0.75
C ARG A 98 -0.07 0.66 -0.72
N GLU A 99 -1.12 0.54 -1.53
CA GLU A 99 -1.94 -0.67 -1.62
C GLU A 99 -1.11 -1.90 -2.01
N LYS A 100 -0.21 -1.75 -2.98
CA LYS A 100 0.72 -2.83 -3.39
C LYS A 100 1.64 -3.25 -2.24
N LEU A 101 2.16 -2.31 -1.46
CA LEU A 101 3.03 -2.62 -0.32
C LEU A 101 2.25 -3.27 0.82
N ILE A 102 1.03 -2.81 1.13
CA ILE A 102 0.15 -3.46 2.11
C ILE A 102 -0.12 -4.91 1.71
N ASN A 103 -0.44 -5.15 0.45
CA ASN A 103 -0.68 -6.51 -0.06
C ASN A 103 0.55 -7.41 0.01
N LYS A 104 1.74 -6.85 -0.21
CA LYS A 104 3.02 -7.58 -0.15
C LYS A 104 3.44 -7.92 1.28
N TYR A 105 3.43 -6.93 2.16
CA TYR A 105 4.02 -7.04 3.51
C TYR A 105 3.01 -7.36 4.61
N LYS A 106 1.77 -6.86 4.51
CA LYS A 106 0.66 -7.02 5.47
C LYS A 106 0.92 -6.47 6.89
N LYS A 107 2.14 -6.12 7.21
CA LYS A 107 2.58 -5.54 8.48
C LYS A 107 3.86 -4.74 8.29
N CYS A 108 4.23 -3.98 9.30
CA CYS A 108 5.53 -3.32 9.34
C CYS A 108 6.67 -4.33 9.15
N CYS A 109 7.62 -4.04 8.26
CA CYS A 109 8.73 -4.93 7.94
C CYS A 109 9.72 -5.14 9.12
N LEU A 110 9.68 -4.27 10.15
CA LEU A 110 10.56 -4.34 11.32
C LEU A 110 9.84 -4.76 12.61
N CYS A 111 8.51 -4.63 12.69
CA CYS A 111 7.76 -5.03 13.88
C CYS A 111 6.40 -5.63 13.50
N ASN A 112 5.57 -5.95 14.51
CA ASN A 112 4.29 -6.61 14.29
C ASN A 112 3.08 -5.67 14.15
N VAL A 113 3.28 -4.36 14.02
CA VAL A 113 2.19 -3.42 13.70
C VAL A 113 1.58 -3.81 12.35
N ASN A 114 0.28 -4.11 12.33
CA ASN A 114 -0.46 -4.62 11.17
C ASN A 114 -1.79 -3.90 10.91
N MET A 115 -2.07 -2.82 11.63
CA MET A 115 -3.21 -1.97 11.35
C MET A 115 -2.89 -1.11 10.12
N ASN A 116 -3.63 -1.31 9.03
CA ASN A 116 -3.36 -0.63 7.76
C ASN A 116 -3.31 0.89 7.90
N GLU A 117 -4.14 1.45 8.76
CA GLU A 117 -4.23 2.90 9.02
C GLU A 117 -2.94 3.47 9.62
N LEU A 118 -2.19 2.65 10.36
CA LEU A 118 -0.92 3.02 11.00
C LEU A 118 0.31 2.71 10.13
N LEU A 119 0.14 2.03 9.00
CA LEU A 119 1.28 1.65 8.16
C LEU A 119 1.57 2.74 7.12
N VAL A 120 2.83 3.01 6.90
CA VAL A 120 3.36 3.97 5.93
C VAL A 120 4.06 3.23 4.80
N ALA A 121 3.75 3.62 3.57
CA ALA A 121 4.45 3.16 2.37
C ALA A 121 5.69 4.02 2.16
N SER A 122 6.81 3.59 2.71
CA SER A 122 8.08 4.31 2.70
C SER A 122 8.86 4.03 1.42
N HIS A 123 9.32 5.06 0.71
CA HIS A 123 10.22 4.88 -0.43
C HIS A 123 11.66 4.72 0.07
N ILE A 124 12.35 3.69 -0.44
CA ILE A 124 13.76 3.44 -0.10
C ILE A 124 14.66 4.53 -0.72
N LYS A 125 14.55 4.74 -2.03
CA LYS A 125 15.10 5.92 -2.69
C LYS A 125 14.04 7.02 -2.63
N PRO A 126 14.31 8.19 -2.05
CA PRO A 126 13.32 9.22 -1.82
C PRO A 126 12.52 9.60 -3.07
N TRP A 127 11.22 9.83 -2.91
CA TRP A 127 10.31 10.21 -3.98
C TRP A 127 10.80 11.39 -4.82
N SER A 128 11.36 12.42 -4.17
CA SER A 128 11.78 13.67 -4.81
C SER A 128 12.86 13.48 -5.87
N ILE A 129 13.67 12.43 -5.75
CA ILE A 129 14.82 12.14 -6.63
C ILE A 129 14.63 10.85 -7.44
N SER A 130 13.51 10.16 -7.26
CA SER A 130 13.13 8.99 -8.03
C SER A 130 12.53 9.39 -9.37
N ASP A 131 12.86 8.65 -10.43
CA ASP A 131 12.20 8.82 -11.72
C ASP A 131 10.75 8.26 -11.70
N ALA A 132 10.04 8.40 -12.83
CA ALA A 132 8.64 8.00 -12.93
C ALA A 132 8.41 6.49 -12.70
N ASN A 133 9.35 5.64 -13.11
CA ASN A 133 9.28 4.20 -12.93
C ASN A 133 9.64 3.82 -11.50
N GLU A 134 10.69 4.41 -10.94
CA GLU A 134 11.15 4.17 -9.58
C GLU A 134 10.09 4.56 -8.52
N LYS A 135 9.30 5.61 -8.79
CA LYS A 135 8.19 6.04 -7.94
C LYS A 135 7.08 5.01 -7.79
N LEU A 136 6.90 4.15 -8.78
CA LEU A 136 5.85 3.13 -8.81
C LEU A 136 6.40 1.71 -8.63
N ASP A 137 7.73 1.57 -8.56
CA ASP A 137 8.40 0.27 -8.37
C ASP A 137 8.20 -0.21 -6.93
N ILE A 138 7.49 -1.31 -6.75
CA ILE A 138 7.25 -1.94 -5.45
C ILE A 138 8.55 -2.33 -4.74
N HIS A 139 9.63 -2.54 -5.47
CA HIS A 139 10.95 -2.86 -4.92
C HIS A 139 11.67 -1.62 -4.37
N ASN A 140 11.19 -0.42 -4.75
CA ASN A 140 11.60 0.84 -4.13
C ASN A 140 10.77 1.16 -2.88
N GLY A 141 10.11 0.19 -2.27
CA GLY A 141 9.22 0.42 -1.15
C GLY A 141 9.37 -0.56 0.00
N LEU A 142 9.18 -0.04 1.21
CA LEU A 142 9.03 -0.79 2.45
C LEU A 142 7.73 -0.36 3.13
N LEU A 143 7.08 -1.30 3.81
CA LEU A 143 5.92 -0.99 4.64
C LEU A 143 6.35 -0.89 6.10
N MET A 144 6.19 0.27 6.69
CA MET A 144 6.68 0.56 8.05
C MET A 144 5.60 1.16 8.95
N CYS A 145 5.74 1.02 10.26
CA CYS A 145 4.98 1.84 11.20
C CYS A 145 5.57 3.25 11.26
N PRO A 146 4.85 4.26 11.77
CA PRO A 146 5.32 5.66 11.77
C PRO A 146 6.67 5.87 12.42
N ASN A 147 6.97 5.15 13.49
CA ASN A 147 8.26 5.27 14.19
C ASN A 147 9.42 4.80 13.31
N HIS A 148 9.29 3.62 12.71
CA HIS A 148 10.33 3.05 11.87
C HIS A 148 10.50 3.81 10.55
N ASP A 149 9.40 4.24 9.94
CA ASP A 149 9.38 5.10 8.77
C ASP A 149 10.15 6.40 9.06
N LYS A 150 9.84 7.07 10.16
CA LYS A 150 10.51 8.31 10.52
C LYS A 150 12.02 8.16 10.73
N LEU A 151 12.45 7.07 11.37
CA LEU A 151 13.86 6.79 11.56
C LEU A 151 14.57 6.49 10.24
N PHE A 152 13.91 5.75 9.34
CA PHE A 152 14.42 5.42 8.04
C PHE A 152 14.54 6.67 7.15
N ASP A 153 13.46 7.43 6.99
CA ASP A 153 13.43 8.66 6.21
C ASP A 153 14.48 9.69 6.67
N ARG A 154 14.75 9.74 7.97
CA ARG A 154 15.74 10.65 8.54
C ARG A 154 17.16 10.09 8.56
N GLY A 155 17.36 8.88 8.04
CA GLY A 155 18.66 8.25 7.96
C GLY A 155 19.23 7.75 9.29
N TYR A 156 18.42 7.65 10.35
CA TYR A 156 18.87 7.05 11.62
C TYR A 156 18.97 5.53 11.56
N ILE A 157 18.27 4.91 10.63
CA ILE A 157 18.40 3.49 10.33
C ILE A 157 18.54 3.28 8.81
N SER A 158 19.21 2.21 8.44
CA SER A 158 19.29 1.70 7.07
C SER A 158 19.45 0.18 7.11
N PHE A 159 19.79 -0.45 5.99
CA PHE A 159 19.99 -1.90 5.90
C PHE A 159 21.24 -2.23 5.09
N ASP A 160 21.88 -3.35 5.44
CA ASP A 160 22.92 -3.93 4.61
C ASP A 160 22.33 -4.74 3.43
N ASP A 161 23.20 -5.31 2.58
CA ASP A 161 22.78 -6.10 1.41
C ASP A 161 22.12 -7.44 1.79
N THR A 162 22.12 -7.81 3.06
CA THR A 162 21.44 -8.99 3.59
C THR A 162 20.12 -8.64 4.30
N GLY A 163 19.77 -7.36 4.36
CA GLY A 163 18.58 -6.84 5.05
C GLY A 163 18.77 -6.62 6.55
N ARG A 164 19.98 -6.80 7.12
CA ARG A 164 20.23 -6.49 8.53
C ARG A 164 20.20 -4.99 8.74
N ILE A 165 19.63 -4.58 9.86
CA ILE A 165 19.54 -3.17 10.22
C ILE A 165 20.93 -2.57 10.49
N LEU A 166 21.15 -1.38 9.97
CA LEU A 166 22.23 -0.47 10.33
C LEU A 166 21.64 0.66 11.16
N ILE A 167 22.26 0.98 12.28
CA ILE A 167 21.76 1.98 13.22
C ILE A 167 22.79 3.07 13.36
N SER A 168 22.38 4.32 13.15
CA SER A 168 23.23 5.51 13.32
C SER A 168 23.75 5.63 14.76
N GLU A 169 25.00 6.04 14.91
CA GLU A 169 25.56 6.39 16.23
C GLU A 169 24.84 7.58 16.89
N ARG A 170 24.15 8.42 16.10
CA ARG A 170 23.33 9.54 16.59
C ARG A 170 22.03 9.10 17.27
N LEU A 171 21.60 7.86 17.08
CA LEU A 171 20.42 7.31 17.75
C LEU A 171 20.88 6.68 19.05
N ASP A 172 20.72 7.38 20.17
CA ASP A 172 21.10 6.90 21.50
C ASP A 172 20.25 5.72 21.97
N ASP A 173 20.71 5.02 23.00
CA ASP A 173 20.07 3.79 23.50
C ASP A 173 18.66 4.03 24.04
N ASN A 174 18.41 5.19 24.64
CA ASN A 174 17.09 5.54 25.15
C ASN A 174 16.08 5.69 23.99
N ASN A 175 16.44 6.42 22.94
CA ASN A 175 15.62 6.56 21.74
C ASN A 175 15.45 5.21 21.00
N ARG A 176 16.50 4.38 20.92
CA ARG A 176 16.40 3.02 20.37
C ARG A 176 15.33 2.21 21.08
N MET A 177 15.32 2.25 22.41
CA MET A 177 14.36 1.52 23.23
C MET A 177 12.91 1.98 22.96
N TYR A 178 12.64 3.28 23.02
CA TYR A 178 11.29 3.82 22.82
C TYR A 178 10.79 3.70 21.38
N MET A 179 11.70 3.74 20.40
CA MET A 179 11.37 3.53 19.00
C MET A 179 11.34 2.04 18.60
N ASN A 180 11.52 1.13 19.58
CA ASN A 180 11.56 -0.31 19.36
C ASN A 180 12.60 -0.74 18.30
N ILE A 181 13.84 -0.26 18.42
CA ILE A 181 14.95 -0.59 17.53
C ILE A 181 15.97 -1.48 18.24
N THR A 182 16.31 -2.59 17.60
CA THR A 182 17.36 -3.50 18.08
C THR A 182 18.30 -3.90 16.94
N ALA A 183 19.58 -4.14 17.27
CA ALA A 183 20.58 -4.57 16.29
C ALA A 183 20.33 -5.97 15.68
N LYS A 184 19.35 -6.70 16.22
CA LYS A 184 18.96 -8.03 15.70
C LYS A 184 17.91 -7.96 14.61
N MET A 185 17.36 -6.78 14.35
CA MET A 185 16.31 -6.60 13.36
C MET A 185 16.83 -6.85 11.94
N LYS A 186 15.96 -7.43 11.14
CA LYS A 186 16.22 -7.74 9.75
C LYS A 186 14.93 -7.61 8.94
N ILE A 187 15.04 -7.13 7.71
CA ILE A 187 13.95 -7.13 6.74
C ILE A 187 14.20 -8.18 5.65
N ASP A 188 13.14 -8.67 5.04
CA ASP A 188 13.23 -9.49 3.84
C ASP A 188 13.43 -8.59 2.63
N ILE A 189 14.53 -8.82 1.91
CA ILE A 189 14.88 -8.07 0.69
C ILE A 189 15.06 -9.03 -0.48
N THR A 190 14.75 -8.54 -1.68
CA THR A 190 15.02 -9.22 -2.95
C THR A 190 16.21 -8.55 -3.67
N GLU A 191 16.73 -9.16 -4.69
CA GLU A 191 17.83 -8.58 -5.51
C GLU A 191 17.43 -7.21 -6.07
N GLU A 192 16.16 -7.03 -6.44
CA GLU A 192 15.65 -5.77 -6.97
C GLU A 192 15.62 -4.66 -5.92
N ASN A 193 15.44 -4.98 -4.62
CA ASN A 193 15.53 -3.99 -3.55
C ASN A 193 16.95 -3.46 -3.35
N ILE A 194 17.99 -4.29 -3.61
CA ILE A 194 19.39 -3.99 -3.26
C ILE A 194 19.87 -2.67 -3.86
N LYS A 195 19.51 -2.36 -5.11
CA LYS A 195 19.90 -1.09 -5.74
C LYS A 195 19.40 0.13 -4.97
N TYR A 196 18.17 0.08 -4.45
CA TYR A 196 17.56 1.16 -3.68
C TYR A 196 18.13 1.22 -2.25
N ILE A 197 18.34 0.07 -1.62
CA ILE A 197 18.98 -0.04 -0.30
C ILE A 197 20.40 0.56 -0.34
N LYS A 198 21.18 0.24 -1.35
CA LYS A 198 22.52 0.84 -1.56
C LYS A 198 22.44 2.35 -1.73
N TYR A 199 21.43 2.82 -2.49
CA TYR A 199 21.22 4.26 -2.64
C TYR A 199 20.94 4.92 -1.31
N HIS A 200 19.99 4.39 -0.52
CA HIS A 200 19.62 4.92 0.78
C HIS A 200 20.81 4.93 1.74
N ARG A 201 21.53 3.83 1.83
CA ARG A 201 22.72 3.71 2.68
C ARG A 201 23.80 4.74 2.33
N LYS A 202 24.01 5.02 1.05
CA LYS A 202 25.02 5.96 0.59
C LYS A 202 24.63 7.43 0.74
N ASN A 203 23.35 7.75 0.54
CA ASN A 203 22.91 9.14 0.33
C ASN A 203 21.97 9.67 1.41
N VAL A 204 21.36 8.79 2.22
CA VAL A 204 20.39 9.17 3.25
C VAL A 204 20.88 8.79 4.64
N PHE A 205 21.45 7.58 4.79
CA PHE A 205 21.90 7.07 6.09
C PHE A 205 23.01 7.93 6.69
N ILE A 206 22.86 8.26 7.97
CA ILE A 206 23.81 9.06 8.76
C ILE A 206 24.56 8.10 9.68
N GLU A 207 25.80 7.79 9.36
CA GLU A 207 26.58 6.84 10.15
C GLU A 207 27.00 7.47 11.48
N LYS A 208 27.53 8.69 11.45
CA LYS A 208 28.06 9.49 12.60
C LYS A 208 27.44 10.87 12.69
#